data_f08760c5c4be2199ceecf9f9fc677447
#
_entry.id   f08760c5c4be2199ceecf9f9fc677447
#
_cell.length_a   1.000
_cell.length_b   1.000
_cell.length_c   1.000
_cell.angle_alpha   90.00
_cell.angle_beta   90.00
_cell.angle_gamma   90.00
#
_symmetry.space_group_name_H-M   'P 1'
#
loop_
_entity.id
_entity.type
_entity.pdbx_description
1 polymer ?
#
loop_
_entity_poly.entity_id
_entity_poly.type
_entity_poly.pdbx_seq_one_letter_code
_entity_poly.pdbx_strand_id
1 'polypeptide(L)'
;MEIVLKGIVSGLVLALLVGPVFFTILQTSIERGFWSGAWVAAGVSLSDAVYIFLAYLGLSQAFNNHKSQIYMAYVGGLILFAFGAYYLFVKSRRILDFKSVNIKARSPLRLAAKGFIINGLSPMVLIFWIGTVSVATGEFGYTTHYQVSLFFGAIVATVFATDMLKAKLADKLREVLTPRLVRIMNIVLGIVMVIFGGRLLFYADSFFAH
;
A
#
# COMPACT_ATOMS: atom_id res chain seq x y z
N MET A 1 -1.12 -20.24 -19.44
CA MET A 1 -2.36 -19.90 -18.73
C MET A 1 -2.19 -20.05 -17.23
N GLU A 2 -1.57 -21.11 -16.76
CA GLU A 2 -1.33 -21.37 -15.32
C GLU A 2 -0.55 -20.27 -14.60
N ILE A 3 0.52 -19.74 -15.22
CA ILE A 3 1.35 -18.65 -14.64
C ILE A 3 0.51 -17.40 -14.34
N VAL A 4 -0.34 -17.02 -15.28
CA VAL A 4 -1.23 -15.85 -15.11
C VAL A 4 -2.26 -16.08 -14.00
N LEU A 5 -2.85 -17.28 -13.93
CA LEU A 5 -3.79 -17.64 -12.87
C LEU A 5 -3.14 -17.59 -11.49
N LYS A 6 -1.94 -18.15 -11.34
CA LYS A 6 -1.17 -18.04 -10.08
C LYS A 6 -0.86 -16.58 -9.74
N GLY A 7 -0.51 -15.76 -10.73
CA GLY A 7 -0.31 -14.33 -10.55
C GLY A 7 -1.58 -13.60 -10.10
N ILE A 8 -2.72 -13.89 -10.73
CA ILE A 8 -4.03 -13.32 -10.33
C ILE A 8 -4.38 -13.69 -8.89
N VAL A 9 -4.24 -14.97 -8.52
CA VAL A 9 -4.52 -15.43 -7.15
C VAL A 9 -3.61 -14.73 -6.14
N SER A 10 -2.30 -14.65 -6.39
CA SER A 10 -1.37 -13.92 -5.54
C SER A 10 -1.72 -12.43 -5.43
N GLY A 11 -2.10 -11.81 -6.56
CA GLY A 11 -2.55 -10.41 -6.57
C GLY A 11 -3.83 -10.18 -5.77
N LEU A 12 -4.78 -11.11 -5.81
CA LEU A 12 -5.99 -11.05 -4.98
C LEU A 12 -5.65 -11.18 -3.50
N VAL A 13 -4.72 -12.06 -3.12
CA VAL A 13 -4.25 -12.18 -1.73
C VAL A 13 -3.68 -10.84 -1.26
N LEU A 14 -2.79 -10.21 -2.03
CA LEU A 14 -2.26 -8.89 -1.69
C LEU A 14 -3.36 -7.82 -1.61
N ALA A 15 -4.29 -7.84 -2.55
CA ALA A 15 -5.39 -6.88 -2.59
C ALA A 15 -6.36 -6.99 -1.41
N LEU A 16 -6.47 -8.17 -0.78
CA LEU A 16 -7.28 -8.41 0.42
C LEU A 16 -6.58 -7.99 1.71
N LEU A 17 -5.29 -7.71 1.68
CA LEU A 17 -4.58 -7.22 2.86
C LEU A 17 -5.10 -5.82 3.23
N VAL A 18 -5.80 -5.76 4.35
CA VAL A 18 -6.33 -4.50 4.89
C VAL A 18 -5.23 -3.80 5.68
N GLY A 19 -4.71 -2.73 5.10
CA GLY A 19 -3.61 -1.96 5.70
C GLY A 19 -3.68 -0.47 5.38
N PRO A 20 -2.62 0.29 5.68
CA PRO A 20 -2.57 1.74 5.44
C PRO A 20 -2.89 2.14 3.99
N VAL A 21 -2.48 1.33 3.03
CA VAL A 21 -2.74 1.53 1.58
C VAL A 21 -4.23 1.47 1.28
N PHE A 22 -4.91 0.40 1.74
CA PHE A 22 -6.34 0.21 1.57
C PHE A 22 -7.13 1.45 2.05
N PHE A 23 -6.91 1.85 3.31
CA PHE A 23 -7.59 3.01 3.87
C PHE A 23 -7.24 4.32 3.17
N THR A 24 -6.00 4.46 2.67
CA THR A 24 -5.58 5.66 1.94
C THR A 24 -6.31 5.81 0.62
N ILE A 25 -6.47 4.73 -0.14
CA ILE A 25 -7.23 4.73 -1.40
C ILE A 25 -8.69 5.07 -1.13
N LEU A 26 -9.33 4.33 -0.21
CA LEU A 26 -10.72 4.58 0.16
C LEU A 26 -10.94 6.03 0.56
N GLN A 27 -10.17 6.52 1.53
CA GLN A 27 -10.33 7.86 2.05
C GLN A 27 -10.09 8.93 0.98
N THR A 28 -9.04 8.76 0.15
CA THR A 28 -8.74 9.75 -0.89
C THR A 28 -9.85 9.79 -1.93
N SER A 29 -10.41 8.63 -2.31
CA SER A 29 -11.53 8.53 -3.25
C SER A 29 -12.79 9.16 -2.69
N ILE A 30 -13.08 8.89 -1.43
CA ILE A 30 -14.22 9.46 -0.70
C ILE A 30 -14.12 10.98 -0.60
N GLU A 31 -12.97 11.51 -0.18
CA GLU A 31 -12.78 12.94 0.02
C GLU A 31 -12.67 13.73 -1.29
N ARG A 32 -12.15 13.12 -2.36
CA ARG A 32 -11.69 13.83 -3.56
C ARG A 32 -12.16 13.24 -4.88
N GLY A 33 -12.94 12.17 -4.84
CA GLY A 33 -13.46 11.47 -6.00
C GLY A 33 -12.54 10.38 -6.54
N PHE A 34 -13.11 9.59 -7.45
CA PHE A 34 -12.47 8.43 -8.06
C PHE A 34 -11.07 8.71 -8.61
N TRP A 35 -10.89 9.76 -9.41
CA TRP A 35 -9.61 10.05 -10.05
C TRP A 35 -8.48 10.34 -9.05
N SER A 36 -8.83 10.92 -7.90
CA SER A 36 -7.82 11.14 -6.86
C SER A 36 -7.36 9.84 -6.21
N GLY A 37 -8.28 8.90 -5.99
CA GLY A 37 -7.96 7.54 -5.56
C GLY A 37 -7.17 6.77 -6.60
N ALA A 38 -7.54 6.92 -7.88
CA ALA A 38 -6.83 6.29 -9.01
C ALA A 38 -5.37 6.72 -9.09
N TRP A 39 -5.05 7.99 -8.85
CA TRP A 39 -3.66 8.46 -8.79
C TRP A 39 -2.91 7.89 -7.59
N VAL A 40 -3.57 7.70 -6.45
CA VAL A 40 -2.96 7.00 -5.31
C VAL A 40 -2.68 5.55 -5.68
N ALA A 41 -3.64 4.84 -6.31
CA ALA A 41 -3.47 3.47 -6.78
C ALA A 41 -2.33 3.33 -7.80
N ALA A 42 -2.19 4.29 -8.73
CA ALA A 42 -1.06 4.32 -9.66
C ALA A 42 0.29 4.43 -8.93
N GLY A 43 0.36 5.23 -7.87
CA GLY A 43 1.55 5.34 -7.02
C GLY A 43 1.85 4.03 -6.28
N VAL A 44 0.83 3.33 -5.80
CA VAL A 44 0.94 2.00 -5.17
C VAL A 44 1.55 1.02 -6.17
N SER A 45 0.98 0.91 -7.38
CA SER A 45 1.50 0.01 -8.42
C SER A 45 2.92 0.34 -8.84
N LEU A 46 3.30 1.61 -8.87
CA LEU A 46 4.68 2.02 -9.15
C LEU A 46 5.63 1.55 -8.04
N SER A 47 5.21 1.63 -6.78
CA SER A 47 5.98 1.10 -5.65
C SER A 47 6.15 -0.43 -5.74
N ASP A 48 5.08 -1.15 -6.12
CA ASP A 48 5.12 -2.60 -6.32
C ASP A 48 6.09 -2.96 -7.47
N ALA A 49 6.06 -2.21 -8.58
CA ALA A 49 7.00 -2.39 -9.69
C ALA A 49 8.46 -2.18 -9.25
N VAL A 50 8.72 -1.20 -8.37
CA VAL A 50 10.06 -0.99 -7.79
C VAL A 50 10.49 -2.19 -6.95
N TYR A 51 9.61 -2.76 -6.12
CA TYR A 51 9.94 -3.97 -5.36
C TYR A 51 10.27 -5.16 -6.26
N ILE A 52 9.49 -5.38 -7.32
CA ILE A 52 9.74 -6.44 -8.30
C ILE A 52 11.09 -6.23 -8.98
N PHE A 53 11.36 -5.00 -9.42
CA PHE A 53 12.62 -4.65 -10.09
C PHE A 53 13.83 -4.84 -9.17
N LEU A 54 13.75 -4.42 -7.91
CA LEU A 54 14.80 -4.61 -6.92
C LEU A 54 15.03 -6.11 -6.63
N ALA A 55 13.95 -6.87 -6.52
CA ALA A 55 14.04 -8.31 -6.34
C ALA A 55 14.68 -9.01 -7.56
N TYR A 56 14.34 -8.57 -8.75
CA TYR A 56 14.89 -9.09 -10.01
C TYR A 56 16.39 -8.80 -10.18
N LEU A 57 16.87 -7.65 -9.75
CA LEU A 57 18.30 -7.31 -9.76
C LEU A 57 19.14 -8.09 -8.74
N GLY A 58 18.53 -9.04 -8.02
CA GLY A 58 19.23 -9.82 -7.00
C GLY A 58 19.50 -9.04 -5.71
N LEU A 59 18.95 -7.82 -5.57
CA LEU A 59 18.99 -7.04 -4.33
C LEU A 59 18.19 -7.71 -3.19
N SER A 60 17.47 -8.80 -3.50
CA SER A 60 16.87 -9.69 -2.51
C SER A 60 17.90 -10.19 -1.47
N GLN A 61 19.17 -10.36 -1.85
CA GLN A 61 20.25 -10.69 -0.91
C GLN A 61 20.56 -9.55 0.07
N ALA A 62 20.45 -8.29 -0.36
CA ALA A 62 20.58 -7.15 0.54
C ALA A 62 19.38 -7.02 1.49
N PHE A 63 18.18 -7.40 1.04
CA PHE A 63 16.98 -7.48 1.88
C PHE A 63 17.00 -8.69 2.83
N ASN A 64 17.75 -9.73 2.52
CA ASN A 64 17.96 -10.89 3.40
C ASN A 64 19.00 -10.61 4.50
N ASN A 65 19.70 -9.48 4.46
CA ASN A 65 20.58 -9.08 5.53
C ASN A 65 19.76 -8.57 6.72
N HIS A 66 19.83 -9.28 7.83
CA HIS A 66 19.13 -8.97 9.07
C HIS A 66 19.25 -7.49 9.51
N LYS A 67 20.46 -6.92 9.41
CA LYS A 67 20.67 -5.50 9.73
C LYS A 67 19.88 -4.56 8.81
N SER A 68 19.85 -4.84 7.50
CA SER A 68 19.12 -4.01 6.53
C SER A 68 17.62 -4.07 6.78
N GLN A 69 17.08 -5.25 7.10
CA GLN A 69 15.67 -5.43 7.45
C GLN A 69 15.28 -4.62 8.69
N ILE A 70 16.11 -4.63 9.72
CA ILE A 70 15.91 -3.85 10.95
C ILE A 70 15.93 -2.35 10.67
N TYR A 71 16.91 -1.85 9.90
CA TYR A 71 16.94 -0.42 9.53
C TYR A 71 15.70 -0.01 8.74
N MET A 72 15.25 -0.83 7.79
CA MET A 72 14.02 -0.57 7.02
C MET A 72 12.78 -0.58 7.91
N ALA A 73 12.72 -1.48 8.89
CA ALA A 73 11.63 -1.53 9.86
C ALA A 73 11.59 -0.26 10.72
N TYR A 74 12.72 0.23 11.20
CA TYR A 74 12.78 1.48 11.98
C TYR A 74 12.38 2.69 11.14
N VAL A 75 12.91 2.85 9.94
CA VAL A 75 12.59 3.99 9.05
C VAL A 75 11.11 3.94 8.64
N GLY A 76 10.64 2.78 8.17
CA GLY A 76 9.23 2.59 7.79
C GLY A 76 8.29 2.76 8.98
N GLY A 77 8.66 2.21 10.14
CA GLY A 77 7.91 2.35 11.38
C GLY A 77 7.77 3.79 11.84
N LEU A 78 8.86 4.56 11.81
CA LEU A 78 8.85 5.98 12.18
C LEU A 78 7.94 6.79 11.26
N ILE A 79 8.03 6.55 9.95
CA ILE A 79 7.21 7.27 8.96
C ILE A 79 5.73 6.90 9.13
N LEU A 80 5.40 5.61 9.26
CA LEU A 80 4.02 5.17 9.51
C LEU A 80 3.47 5.75 10.80
N PHE A 81 4.27 5.74 11.87
CA PHE A 81 3.89 6.29 13.16
C PHE A 81 3.62 7.79 13.06
N ALA A 82 4.50 8.56 12.41
CA ALA A 82 4.34 9.99 12.19
C ALA A 82 3.09 10.32 11.35
N PHE A 83 2.84 9.56 10.26
CA PHE A 83 1.61 9.71 9.48
C PHE A 83 0.37 9.33 10.30
N GLY A 84 0.41 8.27 11.07
CA GLY A 84 -0.68 7.86 11.95
C GLY A 84 -1.02 8.94 12.98
N ALA A 85 -0.01 9.50 13.64
CA ALA A 85 -0.17 10.63 14.56
C ALA A 85 -0.78 11.85 13.87
N TYR A 86 -0.32 12.21 12.67
CA TYR A 86 -0.91 13.28 11.88
C TYR A 86 -2.41 13.04 11.59
N TYR A 87 -2.79 11.83 11.21
CA TYR A 87 -4.19 11.47 10.97
C TYR A 87 -5.03 11.56 12.24
N LEU A 88 -4.52 11.08 13.38
CA LEU A 88 -5.23 11.08 14.66
C LEU A 88 -5.40 12.50 15.22
N PHE A 89 -4.35 13.30 15.25
CA PHE A 89 -4.34 14.55 15.99
C PHE A 89 -4.66 15.79 15.13
N VAL A 90 -4.35 15.74 13.85
CA VAL A 90 -4.55 16.89 12.94
C VAL A 90 -5.74 16.65 12.02
N LYS A 91 -5.73 15.57 11.27
CA LYS A 91 -6.71 15.35 10.21
C LYS A 91 -8.10 14.97 10.75
N SER A 92 -8.16 14.20 11.84
CA SER A 92 -9.44 13.82 12.47
C SER A 92 -10.19 15.00 13.09
N ARG A 93 -9.47 16.07 13.45
CA ARG A 93 -10.08 17.28 14.06
C ARG A 93 -10.54 18.31 13.03
N ARG A 94 -10.12 18.19 11.77
CA ARG A 94 -10.57 19.10 10.71
C ARG A 94 -12.02 18.78 10.37
N ILE A 95 -12.92 19.72 10.67
CA ILE A 95 -14.31 19.66 10.21
C ILE A 95 -14.27 19.90 8.70
N LEU A 96 -14.60 18.88 7.92
CA LEU A 96 -14.74 19.02 6.47
C LEU A 96 -16.10 19.67 6.22
N ASP A 97 -16.08 20.93 5.81
CA ASP A 97 -17.26 21.58 5.25
C ASP A 97 -17.41 21.10 3.79
N PHE A 98 -18.28 20.12 3.59
CA PHE A 98 -18.52 19.52 2.26
C PHE A 98 -19.13 20.51 1.26
N LYS A 99 -19.71 21.64 1.74
CA LYS A 99 -20.26 22.68 0.87
C LYS A 99 -19.18 23.59 0.29
N SER A 100 -18.02 23.67 0.94
CA SER A 100 -16.89 24.51 0.53
C SER A 100 -15.64 23.70 0.10
N VAL A 101 -15.77 22.40 -0.16
CA VAL A 101 -14.68 21.63 -0.76
C VAL A 101 -14.47 22.16 -2.18
N ASN A 102 -13.85 23.34 -2.22
CA ASN A 102 -13.12 23.80 -3.38
C ASN A 102 -12.11 22.69 -3.66
N ILE A 103 -12.44 21.85 -4.66
CA ILE A 103 -11.58 20.78 -5.14
C ILE A 103 -10.36 21.47 -5.77
N LYS A 104 -9.52 22.09 -4.94
CA LYS A 104 -8.16 22.43 -5.38
C LYS A 104 -7.53 21.07 -5.69
N ALA A 105 -7.57 20.74 -6.97
CA ALA A 105 -6.99 19.55 -7.52
C ALA A 105 -5.55 19.46 -6.99
N ARG A 106 -5.30 18.57 -6.03
CA ARG A 106 -3.91 18.29 -5.70
C ARG A 106 -3.30 17.72 -6.95
N SER A 107 -2.08 18.19 -7.25
CA SER A 107 -1.33 17.64 -8.38
C SER A 107 -1.41 16.11 -8.38
N PRO A 108 -1.76 15.47 -9.50
CA PRO A 108 -1.77 14.03 -9.65
C PRO A 108 -0.49 13.37 -9.10
N LEU A 109 0.66 14.02 -9.35
CA LEU A 109 1.96 13.58 -8.87
C LEU A 109 2.03 13.51 -7.33
N ARG A 110 1.43 14.45 -6.60
CA ARG A 110 1.40 14.40 -5.13
C ARG A 110 0.53 13.27 -4.60
N LEU A 111 -0.52 12.89 -5.31
CA LEU A 111 -1.38 11.77 -4.95
C LEU A 111 -0.68 10.44 -5.24
N ALA A 112 -0.03 10.33 -6.39
CA ALA A 112 0.79 9.17 -6.73
C ALA A 112 1.97 9.01 -5.75
N ALA A 113 2.70 10.09 -5.45
CA ALA A 113 3.77 10.06 -4.44
C ALA A 113 3.27 9.61 -3.06
N LYS A 114 2.06 10.04 -2.66
CA LYS A 114 1.44 9.57 -1.41
C LYS A 114 1.21 8.06 -1.42
N GLY A 115 0.64 7.51 -2.51
CA GLY A 115 0.43 6.07 -2.67
C GLY A 115 1.75 5.30 -2.66
N PHE A 116 2.73 5.77 -3.44
CA PHE A 116 4.08 5.21 -3.52
C PHE A 116 4.76 5.13 -2.14
N ILE A 117 4.78 6.23 -1.39
CA ILE A 117 5.44 6.29 -0.07
C ILE A 117 4.74 5.37 0.92
N ILE A 118 3.40 5.42 1.02
CA ILE A 118 2.67 4.60 1.99
C ILE A 118 2.80 3.12 1.68
N ASN A 119 2.77 2.73 0.40
CA ASN A 119 2.96 1.35 -0.03
C ASN A 119 4.41 0.90 0.17
N GLY A 120 5.36 1.72 -0.31
CA GLY A 120 6.79 1.42 -0.23
C GLY A 120 7.37 1.38 1.19
N LEU A 121 6.66 1.90 2.18
CA LEU A 121 7.03 1.85 3.60
C LEU A 121 6.18 0.85 4.39
N SER A 122 5.27 0.14 3.72
CA SER A 122 4.42 -0.85 4.37
C SER A 122 5.17 -2.17 4.55
N PRO A 123 5.38 -2.61 5.80
CA PRO A 123 6.10 -3.87 6.05
C PRO A 123 5.33 -5.09 5.53
N MET A 124 4.00 -5.01 5.54
CA MET A 124 3.17 -6.09 5.01
C MET A 124 3.40 -6.30 3.51
N VAL A 125 3.58 -5.20 2.77
CA VAL A 125 3.86 -5.23 1.34
C VAL A 125 5.27 -5.77 1.10
N LEU A 126 6.26 -5.35 1.89
CA LEU A 126 7.62 -5.86 1.81
C LEU A 126 7.67 -7.38 2.05
N ILE A 127 7.04 -7.86 3.15
CA ILE A 127 6.97 -9.29 3.47
C ILE A 127 6.28 -10.06 2.34
N PHE A 128 5.18 -9.53 1.81
CA PHE A 128 4.47 -10.12 0.67
C PHE A 128 5.40 -10.28 -0.53
N TRP A 129 6.15 -9.24 -0.91
CA TRP A 129 7.04 -9.30 -2.08
C TRP A 129 8.22 -10.25 -1.88
N ILE A 130 8.83 -10.28 -0.68
CA ILE A 130 9.89 -11.25 -0.35
C ILE A 130 9.34 -12.68 -0.46
N GLY A 131 8.20 -12.95 0.15
CA GLY A 131 7.56 -14.27 0.08
C GLY A 131 7.17 -14.67 -1.34
N THR A 132 6.59 -13.74 -2.10
CA THR A 132 6.15 -14.00 -3.49
C THR A 132 7.33 -14.28 -4.41
N VAL A 133 8.45 -13.57 -4.26
CA VAL A 133 9.68 -13.86 -5.03
C VAL A 133 10.23 -15.23 -4.67
N SER A 134 10.28 -15.58 -3.38
CA SER A 134 10.75 -16.88 -2.92
C SER A 134 9.88 -18.03 -3.46
N VAL A 135 8.56 -17.88 -3.45
CA VAL A 135 7.64 -18.88 -4.01
C VAL A 135 7.78 -18.96 -5.54
N ALA A 136 7.88 -17.84 -6.23
CA ALA A 136 8.01 -17.81 -7.68
C ALA A 136 9.29 -18.53 -8.15
N THR A 137 10.41 -18.31 -7.48
CA THR A 137 11.70 -18.90 -7.86
C THR A 137 11.90 -20.31 -7.30
N GLY A 138 11.51 -20.54 -6.04
CA GLY A 138 11.75 -21.82 -5.35
C GLY A 138 10.69 -22.88 -5.67
N GLU A 139 9.39 -22.55 -5.49
CA GLU A 139 8.33 -23.55 -5.67
C GLU A 139 7.84 -23.65 -7.11
N PHE A 140 7.67 -22.50 -7.80
CA PHE A 140 7.16 -22.51 -9.17
C PHE A 140 8.26 -22.68 -10.22
N GLY A 141 9.54 -22.53 -9.84
CA GLY A 141 10.68 -22.67 -10.73
C GLY A 141 10.71 -21.64 -11.88
N TYR A 142 10.14 -20.43 -11.64
CA TYR A 142 10.13 -19.37 -12.66
C TYR A 142 11.51 -18.72 -12.75
N THR A 143 12.29 -19.14 -13.74
CA THR A 143 13.67 -18.67 -13.97
C THR A 143 13.81 -17.84 -15.24
N THR A 144 12.88 -18.01 -16.20
CA THR A 144 12.93 -17.26 -17.46
C THR A 144 12.30 -15.87 -17.31
N HIS A 145 12.88 -14.89 -17.99
CA HIS A 145 12.35 -13.52 -18.04
C HIS A 145 10.86 -13.46 -18.39
N TYR A 146 10.43 -14.31 -19.32
CA TYR A 146 9.03 -14.39 -19.75
C TYR A 146 8.11 -14.84 -18.62
N GLN A 147 8.44 -15.92 -17.92
CA GLN A 147 7.64 -16.45 -16.81
C GLN A 147 7.54 -15.43 -15.67
N VAL A 148 8.67 -14.85 -15.30
CA VAL A 148 8.78 -13.82 -14.26
C VAL A 148 7.93 -12.60 -14.60
N SER A 149 8.09 -12.05 -15.82
CA SER A 149 7.33 -10.87 -16.25
C SER A 149 5.83 -11.14 -16.30
N LEU A 150 5.44 -12.33 -16.77
CA LEU A 150 4.02 -12.71 -16.88
C LEU A 150 3.39 -12.88 -15.49
N PHE A 151 4.08 -13.53 -14.55
CA PHE A 151 3.61 -13.74 -13.20
C PHE A 151 3.47 -12.44 -12.42
N PHE A 152 4.55 -11.66 -12.34
CA PHE A 152 4.54 -10.40 -11.59
C PHE A 152 3.68 -9.34 -12.27
N GLY A 153 3.64 -9.30 -13.59
CA GLY A 153 2.73 -8.44 -14.35
C GLY A 153 1.27 -8.74 -14.05
N ALA A 154 0.90 -10.03 -13.94
CA ALA A 154 -0.45 -10.44 -13.55
C ALA A 154 -0.79 -10.02 -12.11
N ILE A 155 0.16 -10.11 -11.16
CA ILE A 155 -0.03 -9.63 -9.78
C ILE A 155 -0.33 -8.14 -9.79
N VAL A 156 0.56 -7.32 -10.37
CA VAL A 156 0.43 -5.86 -10.39
C VAL A 156 -0.86 -5.42 -11.09
N ALA A 157 -1.19 -6.04 -12.21
CA ALA A 157 -2.43 -5.73 -12.93
C ALA A 157 -3.67 -6.06 -12.08
N THR A 158 -3.67 -7.17 -11.34
CA THR A 158 -4.77 -7.57 -10.46
C THR A 158 -4.91 -6.62 -9.28
N VAL A 159 -3.81 -6.27 -8.63
CA VAL A 159 -3.78 -5.29 -7.51
C VAL A 159 -4.28 -3.94 -8.00
N PHE A 160 -3.77 -3.45 -9.13
CA PHE A 160 -4.22 -2.19 -9.71
C PHE A 160 -5.71 -2.20 -10.04
N ALA A 161 -6.20 -3.25 -10.70
CA ALA A 161 -7.63 -3.38 -11.04
C ALA A 161 -8.51 -3.39 -9.78
N THR A 162 -8.11 -4.11 -8.73
CA THR A 162 -8.83 -4.14 -7.46
C THR A 162 -8.77 -2.80 -6.73
N ASP A 163 -7.67 -2.08 -6.79
CA ASP A 163 -7.53 -0.75 -6.20
C ASP A 163 -8.38 0.29 -6.95
N MET A 164 -8.47 0.19 -8.27
CA MET A 164 -9.40 0.98 -9.07
C MET A 164 -10.86 0.69 -8.71
N LEU A 165 -11.20 -0.59 -8.48
CA LEU A 165 -12.53 -0.98 -8.02
C LEU A 165 -12.83 -0.40 -6.63
N LYS A 166 -11.89 -0.52 -5.68
CA LYS A 166 -12.00 0.10 -4.34
C LYS A 166 -12.22 1.61 -4.45
N ALA A 167 -11.44 2.28 -5.31
CA ALA A 167 -11.57 3.72 -5.53
C ALA A 167 -12.96 4.10 -6.09
N LYS A 168 -13.47 3.31 -7.03
CA LYS A 168 -14.81 3.53 -7.63
C LYS A 168 -15.94 3.29 -6.63
N LEU A 169 -15.84 2.22 -5.84
CA LEU A 169 -16.84 1.92 -4.80
C LEU A 169 -16.81 2.99 -3.70
N ALA A 170 -15.62 3.43 -3.31
CA ALA A 170 -15.45 4.49 -2.33
C ALA A 170 -15.99 5.84 -2.80
N ASP A 171 -15.84 6.19 -4.07
CA ASP A 171 -16.38 7.41 -4.66
C ASP A 171 -17.92 7.41 -4.63
N LYS A 172 -18.55 6.26 -4.91
CA LYS A 172 -20.02 6.13 -4.79
C LYS A 172 -20.52 6.32 -3.36
N LEU A 173 -19.73 5.92 -2.35
CA LEU A 173 -20.04 6.13 -0.94
C LEU A 173 -19.96 7.61 -0.54
N ARG A 174 -19.36 8.47 -1.37
CA ARG A 174 -19.23 9.90 -1.11
C ARG A 174 -20.58 10.59 -0.94
N GLU A 175 -21.62 10.15 -1.64
CA GLU A 175 -22.97 10.72 -1.56
C GLU A 175 -23.65 10.48 -0.20
N VAL A 176 -23.23 9.44 0.51
CA VAL A 176 -23.78 9.04 1.83
C VAL A 176 -22.92 9.56 2.99
N LEU A 177 -21.84 10.29 2.69
CA LEU A 177 -20.88 10.69 3.71
C LEU A 177 -21.35 11.83 4.58
N THR A 178 -21.23 11.59 5.86
CA THR A 178 -21.33 12.61 6.90
C THR A 178 -19.93 13.04 7.37
N PRO A 179 -19.75 14.28 7.86
CA PRO A 179 -18.49 14.72 8.49
C PRO A 179 -18.03 13.79 9.61
N ARG A 180 -19.00 13.15 10.29
CA ARG A 180 -18.73 12.18 11.36
C ARG A 180 -18.05 10.91 10.82
N LEU A 181 -18.52 10.39 9.67
CA LEU A 181 -17.95 9.17 9.06
C LEU A 181 -16.51 9.41 8.60
N VAL A 182 -16.24 10.56 7.96
CA VAL A 182 -14.88 10.92 7.54
C VAL A 182 -13.94 11.08 8.74
N ARG A 183 -14.43 11.64 9.84
CA ARG A 183 -13.67 11.71 11.09
C ARG A 183 -13.34 10.32 11.62
N ILE A 184 -14.30 9.41 11.66
CA ILE A 184 -14.09 8.01 12.08
C ILE A 184 -13.04 7.34 11.19
N MET A 185 -13.14 7.50 9.87
CA MET A 185 -12.16 6.93 8.93
C MET A 185 -10.75 7.48 9.17
N ASN A 186 -10.61 8.79 9.44
CA ASN A 186 -9.32 9.38 9.78
C ASN A 186 -8.75 8.79 11.08
N ILE A 187 -9.60 8.58 12.08
CA ILE A 187 -9.19 7.97 13.36
C ILE A 187 -8.77 6.52 13.13
N VAL A 188 -9.59 5.72 12.44
CA VAL A 188 -9.28 4.30 12.14
C VAL A 188 -7.95 4.19 11.39
N LEU A 189 -7.77 4.99 10.32
CA LEU A 189 -6.52 5.00 9.56
C LEU A 189 -5.33 5.39 10.44
N GLY A 190 -5.50 6.43 11.26
CA GLY A 190 -4.45 6.87 12.18
C GLY A 190 -4.09 5.78 13.20
N ILE A 191 -5.07 5.11 13.80
CA ILE A 191 -4.86 3.99 14.74
C ILE A 191 -4.11 2.85 14.05
N VAL A 192 -4.57 2.42 12.87
CA VAL A 192 -3.91 1.35 12.10
C VAL A 192 -2.46 1.69 11.82
N MET A 193 -2.18 2.91 11.34
CA MET A 193 -0.82 3.36 11.06
C MET A 193 0.06 3.44 12.32
N VAL A 194 -0.47 3.94 13.44
CA VAL A 194 0.25 4.01 14.72
C VAL A 194 0.55 2.61 15.25
N ILE A 195 -0.41 1.68 15.20
CA ILE A 195 -0.20 0.30 15.65
C ILE A 195 0.88 -0.38 14.80
N PHE A 196 0.76 -0.31 13.46
CA PHE A 196 1.76 -0.92 12.57
C PHE A 196 3.13 -0.26 12.70
N GLY A 197 3.19 1.08 12.72
CA GLY A 197 4.42 1.81 12.92
C GLY A 197 5.06 1.53 14.28
N GLY A 198 4.25 1.49 15.34
CA GLY A 198 4.72 1.15 16.69
C GLY A 198 5.25 -0.29 16.77
N ARG A 199 4.53 -1.27 16.21
CA ARG A 199 5.02 -2.66 16.16
C ARG A 199 6.37 -2.77 15.45
N LEU A 200 6.56 -2.05 14.35
CA LEU A 200 7.84 -2.03 13.65
C LEU A 200 8.96 -1.40 14.48
N LEU A 201 8.66 -0.34 15.23
CA LEU A 201 9.66 0.33 16.06
C LEU A 201 10.05 -0.50 17.29
N PHE A 202 9.07 -1.17 17.93
CA PHE A 202 9.33 -1.89 19.18
C PHE A 202 9.70 -3.37 19.01
N TYR A 203 9.34 -3.97 17.87
CA TYR A 203 9.53 -5.40 17.62
C TYR A 203 10.32 -5.70 16.33
N ALA A 204 11.09 -4.71 15.82
CA ALA A 204 11.89 -4.90 14.60
C ALA A 204 12.81 -6.13 14.70
N ASP A 205 13.49 -6.30 15.82
CA ASP A 205 14.43 -7.42 16.05
C ASP A 205 13.71 -8.77 16.10
N SER A 206 12.53 -8.85 16.73
CA SER A 206 11.76 -10.10 16.84
C SER A 206 11.01 -10.46 15.57
N PHE A 207 10.70 -9.49 14.71
CA PHE A 207 10.00 -9.72 13.44
C PHE A 207 10.89 -10.39 12.39
N PHE A 208 12.20 -10.16 12.47
CA PHE A 208 13.19 -10.66 11.51
C PHE A 208 14.21 -11.64 12.16
N ALA A 209 13.95 -12.10 13.39
CA ALA A 209 14.84 -13.01 14.14
C ALA A 209 14.74 -14.49 13.71
N HIS A 210 14.04 -14.77 12.58
CA HIS A 210 13.87 -16.15 12.06
C HIS A 210 14.47 -16.31 10.68
#